data_1fd157833d895eae63237cda2162b153
#
_entry.id   1fd157833d895eae63237cda2162b153
#
_cell.length_a   1.000
_cell.length_b   1.000
_cell.length_c   1.000
_cell.angle_alpha   90.00
_cell.angle_beta   90.00
_cell.angle_gamma   90.00
#
_symmetry.space_group_name_H-M   'P 1'
#
loop_
_entity.id
_entity.type
_entity.pdbx_description
1 polymer ?
#
loop_
_entity_poly.entity_id
_entity_poly.type
_entity_poly.pdbx_seq_one_letter_code
_entity_poly.pdbx_strand_id
1 'polypeptide(L)'
;MKEESLRTKNELEKETKERRNELQKYERRVLSKEESVDKKADIVEKRETECTAKAAELQKREKKVEELEQKGVQELERISGLTSEQAKY
;
A
#
# COMPACT_ATOMS: atom_id res chain seq x y z
N MET A 1 38.07 51.51 8.72
CA MET A 1 39.50 51.16 8.65
C MET A 1 39.67 49.77 8.01
N LYS A 2 40.80 49.53 7.40
CA LYS A 2 41.03 48.28 6.60
C LYS A 2 40.87 46.99 7.41
N GLU A 3 41.24 46.98 8.70
CA GLU A 3 41.12 45.79 9.55
C GLU A 3 39.68 45.42 9.90
N GLU A 4 38.82 46.38 10.18
CA GLU A 4 37.40 46.15 10.44
C GLU A 4 36.65 45.68 9.20
N SER A 5 37.03 46.22 8.04
CA SER A 5 36.49 45.84 6.74
C SER A 5 36.82 44.37 6.39
N LEU A 6 38.05 43.95 6.67
CA LEU A 6 38.53 42.59 6.52
C LEU A 6 37.86 41.62 7.48
N ARG A 7 37.66 42.02 8.71
CA ARG A 7 36.92 41.24 9.75
C ARG A 7 35.48 41.00 9.36
N THR A 8 34.82 42.06 8.93
CA THR A 8 33.43 41.95 8.47
C THR A 8 33.31 41.05 7.26
N LYS A 9 34.23 41.17 6.30
CA LYS A 9 34.27 40.28 5.13
C LYS A 9 34.51 38.82 5.49
N ASN A 10 35.41 38.55 6.41
CA ASN A 10 35.72 37.21 6.87
C ASN A 10 34.54 36.60 7.64
N GLU A 11 33.85 37.38 8.46
CA GLU A 11 32.66 36.96 9.20
C GLU A 11 31.51 36.61 8.22
N LEU A 12 31.29 37.42 7.19
CA LEU A 12 30.30 37.18 6.15
C LEU A 12 30.61 35.93 5.35
N GLU A 13 31.85 35.74 4.98
CA GLU A 13 32.29 34.54 4.27
C GLU A 13 32.09 33.26 5.11
N LYS A 14 32.38 33.36 6.40
CA LYS A 14 32.16 32.27 7.35
C LYS A 14 30.69 31.94 7.50
N GLU A 15 29.84 32.93 7.69
CA GLU A 15 28.37 32.76 7.78
C GLU A 15 27.81 32.18 6.49
N THR A 16 28.25 32.67 5.35
CA THR A 16 27.82 32.18 4.04
C THR A 16 28.19 30.71 3.86
N LYS A 17 29.40 30.34 4.26
CA LYS A 17 29.88 28.95 4.21
C LYS A 17 29.07 28.03 5.13
N GLU A 18 28.80 28.48 6.35
CA GLU A 18 27.99 27.75 7.30
C GLU A 18 26.56 27.52 6.80
N ARG A 19 25.93 28.55 6.24
CA ARG A 19 24.60 28.47 5.65
C ARG A 19 24.55 27.51 4.46
N ARG A 20 25.55 27.56 3.57
CA ARG A 20 25.69 26.62 2.45
C ARG A 20 25.80 25.18 2.93
N ASN A 21 26.61 24.95 3.97
CA ASN A 21 26.76 23.63 4.55
C ASN A 21 25.45 23.11 5.16
N GLU A 22 24.72 23.97 5.86
CA GLU A 22 23.41 23.64 6.43
C GLU A 22 22.38 23.33 5.33
N LEU A 23 22.36 24.13 4.28
CA LEU A 23 21.48 23.89 3.12
C LEU A 23 21.80 22.58 2.43
N GLN A 24 23.08 22.26 2.23
CA GLN A 24 23.49 20.98 1.67
C GLN A 24 23.04 19.79 2.52
N LYS A 25 23.17 19.90 3.84
CA LYS A 25 22.68 18.87 4.75
C LYS A 25 21.15 18.72 4.69
N TYR A 26 20.48 19.84 4.60
CA TYR A 26 19.02 19.87 4.46
C TYR A 26 18.58 19.22 3.14
N GLU A 27 19.22 19.59 2.04
CA GLU A 27 18.95 18.99 0.73
C GLU A 27 19.16 17.48 0.72
N ARG A 28 20.25 17.00 1.33
CA ARG A 28 20.49 15.56 1.46
C ARG A 28 19.41 14.85 2.25
N ARG A 29 18.93 15.47 3.34
CA ARG A 29 17.83 14.91 4.12
C ARG A 29 16.53 14.86 3.34
N VAL A 30 16.23 15.90 2.60
CA VAL A 30 15.05 15.97 1.74
C VAL A 30 15.11 14.89 0.66
N LEU A 31 16.23 14.77 -0.04
CA LEU A 31 16.44 13.73 -1.06
C LEU A 31 16.27 12.32 -0.49
N SER A 32 16.86 12.08 0.69
CA SER A 32 16.72 10.79 1.38
C SER A 32 15.27 10.49 1.75
N LYS A 33 14.52 11.48 2.21
CA LYS A 33 13.10 11.35 2.50
C LYS A 33 12.28 11.12 1.25
N GLU A 34 12.57 11.82 0.16
CA GLU A 34 11.90 11.59 -1.13
C GLU A 34 12.11 10.17 -1.62
N GLU A 35 13.33 9.66 -1.58
CA GLU A 35 13.63 8.28 -1.96
C GLU A 35 12.86 7.27 -1.08
N SER A 36 12.81 7.54 0.22
CA SER A 36 12.06 6.70 1.17
C SER A 36 10.56 6.72 0.89
N VAL A 37 10.00 7.89 0.59
CA VAL A 37 8.58 8.05 0.24
C VAL A 37 8.27 7.34 -1.07
N ASP A 38 9.11 7.48 -2.08
CA ASP A 38 8.94 6.81 -3.36
C ASP A 38 8.94 5.28 -3.22
N LYS A 39 9.86 4.74 -2.42
CA LYS A 39 9.90 3.31 -2.12
C LYS A 39 8.65 2.83 -1.40
N LYS A 40 8.16 3.60 -0.42
CA LYS A 40 6.92 3.28 0.30
C LYS A 40 5.71 3.34 -0.61
N ALA A 41 5.66 4.32 -1.51
CA ALA A 41 4.59 4.44 -2.50
C ALA A 41 4.55 3.23 -3.43
N ASP A 42 5.70 2.75 -3.90
CA ASP A 42 5.80 1.55 -4.73
C ASP A 42 5.32 0.30 -3.97
N ILE A 43 5.68 0.17 -2.71
CA ILE A 43 5.24 -0.94 -1.87
C ILE A 43 3.72 -0.91 -1.67
N VAL A 44 3.17 0.26 -1.39
CA VAL A 44 1.72 0.45 -1.23
C VAL A 44 0.98 0.10 -2.51
N GLU A 45 1.46 0.56 -3.65
CA GLU A 45 0.88 0.26 -4.96
C GLU A 45 0.85 -1.26 -5.24
N LYS A 46 1.94 -1.96 -4.97
CA LYS A 46 2.01 -3.41 -5.10
C LYS A 46 1.03 -4.12 -4.17
N ARG A 47 0.94 -3.67 -2.92
CA ARG A 47 -0.01 -4.22 -1.95
C ARG A 47 -1.45 -4.01 -2.36
N GLU A 48 -1.78 -2.84 -2.89
CA GLU A 48 -3.11 -2.55 -3.42
C GLU A 48 -3.48 -3.48 -4.57
N THR A 49 -2.56 -3.67 -5.50
CA THR A 49 -2.75 -4.59 -6.63
C THR A 49 -2.96 -6.03 -6.15
N GLU A 50 -2.15 -6.49 -5.21
CA GLU A 50 -2.29 -7.82 -4.61
C GLU A 50 -3.62 -7.97 -3.86
N CYS A 51 -4.01 -6.97 -3.08
CA CYS A 51 -5.29 -6.96 -2.36
C CYS A 51 -6.48 -7.02 -3.31
N THR A 52 -6.44 -6.25 -4.39
CA THR A 52 -7.49 -6.26 -5.41
C THR A 52 -7.61 -7.63 -6.08
N ALA A 53 -6.47 -8.24 -6.41
CA ALA A 53 -6.43 -9.57 -7.01
C ALA A 53 -6.99 -10.64 -6.04
N LYS A 54 -6.60 -10.59 -4.78
CA LYS A 54 -7.11 -11.51 -3.74
C LYS A 54 -8.60 -11.34 -3.50
N ALA A 55 -9.08 -10.10 -3.45
CA ALA A 55 -10.49 -9.80 -3.29
C ALA A 55 -11.33 -10.36 -4.45
N ALA A 56 -10.83 -10.22 -5.67
CA ALA A 56 -11.48 -10.79 -6.86
C ALA A 56 -11.52 -12.32 -6.83
N GLU A 57 -10.43 -12.95 -6.41
CA GLU A 57 -10.35 -14.41 -6.26
C GLU A 57 -11.30 -14.92 -5.17
N LEU A 58 -11.34 -14.24 -4.03
CA LEU A 58 -12.27 -14.59 -2.94
C LEU A 58 -13.73 -14.47 -3.38
N GLN A 59 -14.06 -13.45 -4.13
CA GLN A 59 -15.40 -13.27 -4.69
C GLN A 59 -15.82 -14.42 -5.61
N LYS A 60 -14.91 -14.89 -6.44
CA LYS A 60 -15.12 -16.07 -7.30
C LYS A 60 -15.34 -17.34 -6.48
N ARG A 61 -14.57 -17.52 -5.42
CA ARG A 61 -14.72 -18.67 -4.52
C ARG A 61 -16.04 -18.63 -3.78
N GLU A 62 -16.47 -17.46 -3.29
CA GLU A 62 -17.75 -17.26 -2.64
C GLU A 62 -18.92 -17.66 -3.56
N LYS A 63 -18.91 -17.19 -4.79
CA LYS A 63 -19.92 -17.57 -5.79
C LYS A 63 -19.95 -19.07 -6.02
N LYS A 64 -18.77 -19.69 -6.13
CA LYS A 64 -18.64 -21.13 -6.35
C LYS A 64 -19.18 -21.92 -5.16
N VAL A 65 -18.88 -21.48 -3.94
CA VAL A 65 -19.42 -22.09 -2.70
C VAL A 65 -20.93 -21.93 -2.65
N GLU A 66 -21.47 -20.75 -2.94
CA GLU A 66 -22.93 -20.54 -3.01
C GLU A 66 -23.62 -21.46 -4.03
N GLU A 67 -23.04 -21.59 -5.21
CA GLU A 67 -23.56 -22.49 -6.24
C GLU A 67 -23.55 -23.95 -5.78
N LEU A 68 -22.47 -24.39 -5.13
CA LEU A 68 -22.36 -25.72 -4.58
C LEU A 68 -23.35 -25.96 -3.43
N GLU A 69 -23.55 -24.99 -2.58
CA GLU A 69 -24.54 -25.03 -1.51
C GLU A 69 -25.96 -25.15 -2.05
N GLN A 70 -26.31 -24.34 -3.05
CA GLN A 70 -27.61 -24.39 -3.71
C GLN A 70 -27.84 -25.73 -4.39
N LYS A 71 -26.86 -26.24 -5.09
CA LYS A 71 -26.91 -27.59 -5.71
C LYS A 71 -27.07 -28.68 -4.67
N GLY A 72 -26.35 -28.56 -3.55
CA GLY A 72 -26.49 -29.47 -2.43
C GLY A 72 -27.88 -29.48 -1.82
N VAL A 73 -28.46 -28.30 -1.58
CA VAL A 73 -29.81 -28.14 -1.09
C VAL A 73 -30.84 -28.72 -2.05
N GLN A 74 -30.71 -28.41 -3.33
CA GLN A 74 -31.59 -28.93 -4.39
C GLN A 74 -31.53 -30.44 -4.48
N GLU A 75 -30.35 -31.02 -4.38
CA GLU A 75 -30.18 -32.46 -4.40
C GLU A 75 -30.76 -33.14 -3.16
N LEU A 76 -30.62 -32.53 -1.98
CA LEU A 76 -31.23 -32.97 -0.74
C LEU A 76 -32.78 -32.94 -0.82
N GLU A 77 -33.33 -31.88 -1.38
CA GLU A 77 -34.78 -31.74 -1.62
C GLU A 77 -35.27 -32.80 -2.60
N ARG A 78 -34.53 -33.05 -3.69
CA ARG A 78 -34.87 -34.09 -4.64
C ARG A 78 -34.89 -35.48 -4.00
N ILE A 79 -33.87 -35.82 -3.25
CA ILE A 79 -33.76 -37.10 -2.52
C ILE A 79 -34.88 -37.23 -1.50
N SER A 80 -35.14 -36.17 -0.75
CA SER A 80 -36.22 -36.14 0.25
C SER A 80 -37.60 -36.32 -0.39
N GLY A 81 -37.85 -35.72 -1.52
CA GLY A 81 -39.06 -35.86 -2.31
C GLY A 81 -39.23 -37.29 -2.82
N LEU A 82 -38.21 -37.91 -3.34
CA LEU A 82 -38.23 -39.30 -3.78
C LEU A 82 -38.50 -40.29 -2.64
N THR A 83 -37.85 -40.07 -1.50
CA THR A 83 -38.06 -40.91 -0.29
C THR A 83 -39.47 -40.76 0.22
N SER A 84 -40.02 -39.58 0.18
CA SER A 84 -41.40 -39.28 0.56
C SER A 84 -42.43 -39.98 -0.36
N GLU A 85 -42.20 -40.00 -1.65
CA GLU A 85 -43.00 -40.74 -2.63
C GLU A 85 -42.89 -42.24 -2.47
N GLN A 86 -41.70 -42.77 -2.25
CA GLN A 86 -41.47 -44.20 -1.98
C GLN A 86 -42.17 -44.65 -0.72
N ALA A 87 -42.24 -43.82 0.32
CA ALA A 87 -42.94 -44.15 1.54
C ALA A 87 -44.46 -44.20 1.38
N LYS A 88 -45.02 -43.54 0.38
CA LYS A 88 -46.46 -43.58 0.06
C LYS A 88 -46.90 -44.90 -0.61
N TYR A 89 -45.99 -45.53 -1.30
CA TYR A 89 -46.25 -46.76 -2.03
C TYR A 89 -45.61 -47.96 -1.32
#